data_b0c5f053a1c3276011f550b5fbf006eb
#
_entry.id   b0c5f053a1c3276011f550b5fbf006eb
#
_cell.length_a   1.000
_cell.length_b   1.000
_cell.length_c   1.000
_cell.angle_alpha   90.00
_cell.angle_beta   90.00
_cell.angle_gamma   90.00
#
_symmetry.space_group_name_H-M   'P 1'
#
loop_
_entity.id
_entity.type
_entity.pdbx_description
1 polymer ?
#
loop_
_entity_poly.entity_id
_entity_poly.type
_entity_poly.pdbx_seq_one_letter_code
_entity_poly.pdbx_strand_id
1 'polypeptide(L)'
;MKKLPYNLGAFEAIMPEPVSPVERGRALTEVKAKLNPKYVVAFFTGCIMDAMFHHINQLSIKLLSEAGCDVVVVPKQTCCGALHAHSGEMDEARNLAKQNILAFEKVEADFVVNNAGGCGAMLYEYGHSLSDDREWADRARAFSAKSKDISQILVECGLPEIAARAGERVTYQRSCHMTNVQKVTQEPVELLKQVPGIQLIEMDQAEMCCGSAGIYNILNYDSSMQILDEKMKHTKATEAAVIITTNPGCLLQMKLGIDREGLTQSMRALHLIEYLAEAAGIDY
;
A
#
# COMPACT_ATOMS: atom_id res chain seq x y z
N MET A 1 -11.59 -12.32 -28.80
CA MET A 1 -10.52 -11.93 -27.85
C MET A 1 -9.39 -12.93 -27.92
N LYS A 2 -8.13 -12.52 -28.15
CA LYS A 2 -6.99 -13.40 -28.00
C LYS A 2 -6.87 -13.73 -26.50
N LYS A 3 -6.86 -15.02 -26.15
CA LYS A 3 -6.62 -15.43 -24.76
C LYS A 3 -5.25 -14.90 -24.34
N LEU A 4 -5.22 -13.98 -23.38
CA LEU A 4 -3.98 -13.53 -22.78
C LEU A 4 -3.29 -14.73 -22.08
N PRO A 5 -1.96 -14.87 -22.18
CA PRO A 5 -1.24 -15.94 -21.49
C PRO A 5 -1.38 -15.76 -19.97
N TYR A 6 -1.22 -16.85 -19.22
CA TYR A 6 -1.21 -16.87 -17.76
C TYR A 6 -2.51 -16.36 -17.09
N ASN A 7 -3.67 -16.51 -17.72
CA ASN A 7 -4.99 -16.04 -17.20
C ASN A 7 -5.03 -14.53 -16.87
N LEU A 8 -4.18 -13.72 -17.50
CA LEU A 8 -4.17 -12.26 -17.32
C LEU A 8 -5.52 -11.59 -17.61
N GLY A 9 -6.36 -12.22 -18.44
CA GLY A 9 -7.73 -11.76 -18.71
C GLY A 9 -8.62 -11.68 -17.47
N ALA A 10 -8.35 -12.48 -16.43
CA ALA A 10 -9.10 -12.42 -15.18
C ALA A 10 -8.78 -11.15 -14.39
N PHE A 11 -7.56 -10.63 -14.53
CA PHE A 11 -7.14 -9.40 -13.88
C PHE A 11 -7.49 -8.15 -14.69
N GLU A 12 -7.61 -8.27 -16.03
CA GLU A 12 -7.93 -7.16 -16.92
C GLU A 12 -9.22 -6.43 -16.50
N ALA A 13 -10.25 -7.19 -16.12
CA ALA A 13 -11.56 -6.64 -15.74
C ALA A 13 -11.53 -5.84 -14.42
N ILE A 14 -10.55 -6.09 -13.54
CA ILE A 14 -10.45 -5.48 -12.21
C ILE A 14 -9.26 -4.52 -12.08
N MET A 15 -8.37 -4.49 -13.08
CA MET A 15 -7.23 -3.56 -13.07
C MET A 15 -7.72 -2.15 -13.40
N PRO A 16 -7.27 -1.14 -12.63
CA PRO A 16 -7.51 0.24 -13.00
C PRO A 16 -6.77 0.57 -14.31
N GLU A 17 -7.27 1.54 -15.06
CA GLU A 17 -6.56 2.04 -16.23
C GLU A 17 -5.22 2.66 -15.80
N PRO A 18 -4.12 2.34 -16.52
CA PRO A 18 -2.82 2.93 -16.22
C PRO A 18 -2.83 4.44 -16.44
N VAL A 19 -2.31 5.17 -15.47
CA VAL A 19 -2.19 6.63 -15.56
C VAL A 19 -1.09 7.01 -16.54
N SER A 20 -1.39 7.94 -17.45
CA SER A 20 -0.44 8.38 -18.46
C SER A 20 0.79 9.06 -17.85
N PRO A 21 1.97 9.00 -18.50
CA PRO A 21 3.17 9.72 -18.03
C PRO A 21 2.96 11.23 -17.91
N VAL A 22 2.08 11.81 -18.72
CA VAL A 22 1.75 13.25 -18.69
C VAL A 22 0.97 13.59 -17.41
N GLU A 23 -0.01 12.78 -17.02
CA GLU A 23 -0.77 12.97 -15.79
C GLU A 23 0.12 12.77 -14.56
N ARG A 24 0.96 11.72 -14.55
CA ARG A 24 1.95 11.51 -13.48
C ARG A 24 2.93 12.67 -13.35
N GLY A 25 3.33 13.28 -14.47
CA GLY A 25 4.19 14.47 -14.50
C GLY A 25 3.53 15.74 -13.93
N ARG A 26 2.20 15.74 -13.75
CA ARG A 26 1.44 16.82 -13.09
C ARG A 26 1.16 16.56 -11.61
N ALA A 27 1.63 15.43 -11.10
CA ALA A 27 1.43 15.05 -9.70
C ALA A 27 2.01 16.07 -8.72
N LEU A 28 1.46 16.04 -7.52
CA LEU A 28 2.00 16.81 -6.40
C LEU A 28 3.43 16.35 -6.11
N THR A 29 4.38 17.26 -6.13
CA THR A 29 5.79 16.98 -5.86
C THR A 29 6.24 17.46 -4.49
N GLU A 30 5.58 18.49 -3.98
CA GLU A 30 5.78 19.02 -2.63
C GLU A 30 4.45 19.61 -2.14
N VAL A 31 4.06 19.23 -0.92
CA VAL A 31 2.86 19.77 -0.27
C VAL A 31 3.21 20.13 1.16
N LYS A 32 2.92 21.38 1.54
CA LYS A 32 3.14 21.85 2.90
C LYS A 32 1.97 21.50 3.80
N ALA A 33 2.28 21.23 5.05
CA ALA A 33 1.27 21.08 6.08
C ALA A 33 0.39 22.33 6.17
N LYS A 34 -0.89 22.14 6.45
CA LYS A 34 -1.82 23.26 6.68
C LYS A 34 -1.54 24.02 7.97
N LEU A 35 -0.88 23.39 8.91
CA LEU A 35 -0.44 23.92 10.19
C LEU A 35 1.07 23.80 10.31
N ASN A 36 1.65 24.23 11.44
CA ASN A 36 3.06 24.00 11.70
C ASN A 36 3.38 22.51 11.54
N PRO A 37 4.36 22.13 10.69
CA PRO A 37 4.65 20.74 10.40
C PRO A 37 5.16 20.02 11.65
N LYS A 38 4.59 18.85 11.91
CA LYS A 38 5.07 17.93 12.94
C LYS A 38 6.27 17.15 12.43
N TYR A 39 6.22 16.75 11.16
CA TYR A 39 7.27 16.01 10.46
C TYR A 39 7.43 16.50 9.02
N VAL A 40 8.64 16.34 8.51
CA VAL A 40 8.94 16.36 7.07
C VAL A 40 9.05 14.92 6.59
N VAL A 41 8.21 14.52 5.65
CA VAL A 41 8.19 13.15 5.12
C VAL A 41 8.59 13.11 3.65
N ALA A 42 9.53 12.23 3.32
CA ALA A 42 9.88 11.91 1.94
C ALA A 42 8.99 10.76 1.46
N PHE A 43 8.09 11.04 0.50
CA PHE A 43 7.10 10.06 0.06
C PHE A 43 7.64 9.15 -1.03
N PHE A 44 7.53 7.84 -0.80
CA PHE A 44 7.89 6.80 -1.75
C PHE A 44 6.67 6.39 -2.59
N THR A 45 6.65 6.77 -3.87
CA THR A 45 5.52 6.54 -4.76
C THR A 45 5.39 5.09 -5.24
N GLY A 46 6.50 4.34 -5.26
CA GLY A 46 6.53 3.00 -5.82
C GLY A 46 6.38 2.97 -7.36
N CYS A 47 6.34 1.77 -7.94
CA CYS A 47 6.17 1.59 -9.39
C CYS A 47 4.72 1.29 -9.77
N ILE A 48 4.13 0.23 -9.22
CA ILE A 48 2.73 -0.16 -9.47
C ILE A 48 1.76 0.88 -8.88
N MET A 49 2.05 1.38 -7.68
CA MET A 49 1.25 2.44 -7.06
C MET A 49 1.24 3.70 -7.91
N ASP A 50 2.38 4.10 -8.48
CA ASP A 50 2.45 5.28 -9.34
C ASP A 50 1.78 5.06 -10.71
N ALA A 51 1.91 3.88 -11.31
CA ALA A 51 1.37 3.59 -12.64
C ALA A 51 -0.13 3.26 -12.66
N MET A 52 -0.62 2.53 -11.66
CA MET A 52 -1.97 1.96 -11.64
C MET A 52 -2.87 2.57 -10.55
N PHE A 53 -2.28 3.02 -9.46
CA PHE A 53 -2.99 3.53 -8.28
C PHE A 53 -2.54 4.94 -7.92
N HIS A 54 -2.21 5.73 -8.93
CA HIS A 54 -1.70 7.08 -8.78
C HIS A 54 -2.60 7.96 -7.89
N HIS A 55 -3.92 7.82 -8.02
CA HIS A 55 -4.89 8.51 -7.18
C HIS A 55 -4.68 8.20 -5.69
N ILE A 56 -4.32 6.95 -5.32
CA ILE A 56 -4.04 6.59 -3.91
C ILE A 56 -2.77 7.32 -3.42
N ASN A 57 -1.75 7.46 -4.27
CA ASN A 57 -0.57 8.26 -3.93
C ASN A 57 -0.93 9.73 -3.70
N GLN A 58 -1.77 10.32 -4.56
CA GLN A 58 -2.21 11.71 -4.41
C GLN A 58 -3.04 11.91 -3.13
N LEU A 59 -3.96 10.98 -2.85
CA LEU A 59 -4.72 10.97 -1.60
C LEU A 59 -3.81 10.81 -0.37
N SER A 60 -2.78 9.98 -0.46
CA SER A 60 -1.79 9.79 0.62
C SER A 60 -1.05 11.09 0.94
N ILE A 61 -0.59 11.80 -0.10
CA ILE A 61 0.11 13.08 0.05
C ILE A 61 -0.80 14.12 0.68
N LYS A 62 -2.03 14.23 0.20
CA LYS A 62 -3.01 15.18 0.76
C LYS A 62 -3.36 14.85 2.21
N LEU A 63 -3.62 13.58 2.51
CA LEU A 63 -3.98 13.14 3.86
C LEU A 63 -2.85 13.38 4.87
N LEU A 64 -1.59 13.13 4.48
CA LEU A 64 -0.41 13.45 5.29
C LEU A 64 -0.28 14.95 5.54
N SER A 65 -0.52 15.78 4.52
CA SER A 65 -0.49 17.23 4.66
C SER A 65 -1.59 17.76 5.61
N GLU A 66 -2.81 17.21 5.49
CA GLU A 66 -3.93 17.52 6.41
C GLU A 66 -3.61 17.06 7.85
N ALA A 67 -2.91 15.96 8.02
CA ALA A 67 -2.46 15.44 9.31
C ALA A 67 -1.27 16.23 9.91
N GLY A 68 -0.75 17.23 9.21
CA GLY A 68 0.33 18.09 9.71
C GLY A 68 1.74 17.67 9.30
N CYS A 69 1.91 17.01 8.16
CA CYS A 69 3.23 16.71 7.60
C CYS A 69 3.55 17.58 6.39
N ASP A 70 4.78 18.10 6.32
CA ASP A 70 5.35 18.54 5.05
C ASP A 70 5.71 17.31 4.24
N VAL A 71 5.21 17.22 3.01
CA VAL A 71 5.43 16.03 2.15
C VAL A 71 6.27 16.41 0.94
N VAL A 72 7.34 15.69 0.70
CA VAL A 72 8.20 15.82 -0.48
C VAL A 72 8.20 14.51 -1.25
N VAL A 73 7.80 14.55 -2.51
CA VAL A 73 7.96 13.42 -3.43
C VAL A 73 9.36 13.45 -4.01
N VAL A 74 10.16 12.44 -3.68
CA VAL A 74 11.58 12.42 -4.04
C VAL A 74 11.75 12.19 -5.55
N PRO A 75 12.39 13.10 -6.28
CA PRO A 75 12.66 12.88 -7.69
C PRO A 75 13.69 11.77 -7.89
N LYS A 76 13.59 11.06 -9.02
CA LYS A 76 14.49 9.96 -9.40
C LYS A 76 14.46 8.73 -8.50
N GLN A 77 13.44 8.60 -7.65
CA GLN A 77 13.16 7.31 -7.02
C GLN A 77 12.77 6.26 -8.07
N THR A 78 13.00 5.00 -7.76
CA THR A 78 12.74 3.87 -8.66
C THR A 78 11.81 2.84 -8.00
N CYS A 79 11.64 1.68 -8.64
CA CYS A 79 10.97 0.53 -7.99
C CYS A 79 11.67 0.18 -6.68
N CYS A 80 10.91 -0.26 -5.67
CA CYS A 80 11.48 -0.74 -4.40
C CYS A 80 12.34 -2.01 -4.55
N GLY A 81 12.19 -2.75 -5.64
CA GLY A 81 12.90 -4.01 -5.88
C GLY A 81 12.19 -5.26 -5.36
N ALA A 82 11.04 -5.14 -4.66
CA ALA A 82 10.36 -6.28 -4.05
C ALA A 82 10.04 -7.42 -5.04
N LEU A 83 9.51 -7.09 -6.23
CA LEU A 83 9.18 -8.12 -7.23
C LEU A 83 10.44 -8.80 -7.79
N HIS A 84 11.56 -8.09 -7.93
CA HIS A 84 12.84 -8.67 -8.32
C HIS A 84 13.33 -9.65 -7.24
N ALA A 85 13.32 -9.23 -5.97
CA ALA A 85 13.70 -10.10 -4.86
C ALA A 85 12.82 -11.36 -4.76
N HIS A 86 11.50 -11.21 -4.92
CA HIS A 86 10.55 -12.35 -4.92
C HIS A 86 10.75 -13.31 -6.10
N SER A 87 11.36 -12.84 -7.19
CA SER A 87 11.68 -13.65 -8.36
C SER A 87 13.11 -14.23 -8.36
N GLY A 88 13.88 -13.98 -7.28
CA GLY A 88 15.26 -14.43 -7.16
C GLY A 88 16.30 -13.49 -7.79
N GLU A 89 15.87 -12.36 -8.39
CA GLU A 89 16.74 -11.35 -9.03
C GLU A 89 17.32 -10.39 -7.97
N MET A 90 18.06 -10.93 -7.01
CA MET A 90 18.56 -10.18 -5.85
C MET A 90 19.56 -9.08 -6.23
N ASP A 91 20.37 -9.28 -7.25
CA ASP A 91 21.35 -8.27 -7.67
C ASP A 91 20.64 -7.01 -8.20
N GLU A 92 19.57 -7.20 -8.99
CA GLU A 92 18.77 -6.06 -9.47
C GLU A 92 18.01 -5.40 -8.32
N ALA A 93 17.46 -6.18 -7.38
CA ALA A 93 16.83 -5.63 -6.19
C ALA A 93 17.80 -4.76 -5.37
N ARG A 94 19.06 -5.19 -5.19
CA ARG A 94 20.13 -4.41 -4.53
C ARG A 94 20.48 -3.15 -5.30
N ASN A 95 20.57 -3.22 -6.64
CA ASN A 95 20.84 -2.05 -7.50
C ASN A 95 19.73 -1.00 -7.34
N LEU A 96 18.47 -1.40 -7.35
CA LEU A 96 17.33 -0.51 -7.13
C LEU A 96 17.35 0.09 -5.71
N ALA A 97 17.70 -0.70 -4.70
CA ALA A 97 17.86 -0.21 -3.33
C ALA A 97 18.92 0.90 -3.24
N LYS A 98 20.09 0.70 -3.85
CA LYS A 98 21.16 1.70 -3.90
C LYS A 98 20.72 3.00 -4.59
N GLN A 99 19.98 2.90 -5.71
CA GLN A 99 19.45 4.05 -6.41
C GLN A 99 18.46 4.83 -5.56
N ASN A 100 17.56 4.14 -4.86
CA ASN A 100 16.61 4.76 -3.95
C ASN A 100 17.31 5.43 -2.78
N ILE A 101 18.27 4.77 -2.12
CA ILE A 101 19.05 5.37 -1.04
C ILE A 101 19.69 6.68 -1.49
N LEU A 102 20.38 6.68 -2.67
CA LEU A 102 20.99 7.89 -3.24
C LEU A 102 19.99 9.01 -3.55
N ALA A 103 18.78 8.67 -3.95
CA ALA A 103 17.77 9.67 -4.26
C ALA A 103 17.24 10.31 -2.98
N PHE A 104 16.95 9.51 -1.96
CA PHE A 104 16.33 9.95 -0.71
C PHE A 104 17.31 10.66 0.23
N GLU A 105 18.60 10.35 0.22
CA GLU A 105 19.63 11.06 0.98
C GLU A 105 19.77 12.54 0.60
N LYS A 106 19.26 12.96 -0.56
CA LYS A 106 19.27 14.35 -1.01
C LYS A 106 18.17 15.21 -0.42
N VAL A 107 17.27 14.61 0.32
CA VAL A 107 16.12 15.27 0.94
C VAL A 107 16.26 15.17 2.46
N GLU A 108 16.24 16.32 3.12
CA GLU A 108 16.16 16.36 4.58
C GLU A 108 14.72 15.99 4.98
N ALA A 109 14.54 14.77 5.47
CA ALA A 109 13.25 14.27 5.95
C ALA A 109 13.44 13.44 7.22
N ASP A 110 12.44 13.51 8.08
CA ASP A 110 12.39 12.70 9.30
C ASP A 110 12.16 11.23 8.97
N PHE A 111 11.24 10.99 8.01
CA PHE A 111 10.83 9.64 7.61
C PHE A 111 10.75 9.48 6.09
N VAL A 112 10.96 8.25 5.62
CA VAL A 112 10.61 7.78 4.29
C VAL A 112 9.27 7.05 4.41
N VAL A 113 8.22 7.61 3.81
CA VAL A 113 6.85 7.11 3.99
C VAL A 113 6.33 6.45 2.71
N ASN A 114 5.74 5.28 2.84
CA ASN A 114 5.09 4.54 1.76
C ASN A 114 3.68 4.11 2.17
N ASN A 115 2.85 3.76 1.18
CA ASN A 115 1.48 3.32 1.35
C ASN A 115 1.22 1.89 0.83
N ALA A 116 2.26 1.09 0.61
CA ALA A 116 2.12 -0.24 0.03
C ALA A 116 2.92 -1.27 0.82
N GLY A 117 2.24 -2.19 1.48
CA GLY A 117 2.86 -3.16 2.39
C GLY A 117 4.02 -3.96 1.79
N GLY A 118 3.94 -4.34 0.50
CA GLY A 118 5.03 -5.03 -0.20
C GLY A 118 6.25 -4.13 -0.43
N CYS A 119 6.04 -2.88 -0.83
CA CYS A 119 7.12 -1.90 -0.96
C CYS A 119 7.73 -1.59 0.40
N GLY A 120 6.91 -1.32 1.42
CA GLY A 120 7.38 -1.00 2.76
C GLY A 120 8.23 -2.12 3.36
N ALA A 121 7.85 -3.38 3.17
CA ALA A 121 8.66 -4.51 3.59
C ALA A 121 10.05 -4.50 2.94
N MET A 122 10.12 -4.25 1.64
CA MET A 122 11.40 -4.19 0.93
C MET A 122 12.27 -3.01 1.38
N LEU A 123 11.67 -1.82 1.57
CA LEU A 123 12.39 -0.65 2.09
C LEU A 123 12.95 -0.91 3.50
N TYR A 124 12.18 -1.60 4.33
CA TYR A 124 12.61 -2.02 5.67
C TYR A 124 13.78 -3.01 5.61
N GLU A 125 13.81 -3.90 4.60
CA GLU A 125 14.84 -4.93 4.44
C GLU A 125 16.09 -4.46 3.66
N TYR A 126 16.17 -3.21 3.19
CA TYR A 126 17.38 -2.71 2.52
C TYR A 126 18.63 -2.86 3.38
N GLY A 127 18.52 -2.58 4.69
CA GLY A 127 19.60 -2.73 5.65
C GLY A 127 20.14 -4.16 5.77
N HIS A 128 19.23 -5.15 5.66
CA HIS A 128 19.61 -6.57 5.64
C HIS A 128 20.18 -6.97 4.27
N SER A 129 19.50 -6.59 3.18
CA SER A 129 19.87 -6.96 1.82
C SER A 129 21.25 -6.45 1.38
N LEU A 130 21.71 -5.34 1.96
CA LEU A 130 22.99 -4.70 1.67
C LEU A 130 23.99 -4.84 2.82
N SER A 131 23.73 -5.70 3.81
CA SER A 131 24.56 -5.85 5.01
C SER A 131 26.02 -6.24 4.73
N ASP A 132 26.25 -7.01 3.66
CA ASP A 132 27.57 -7.49 3.26
C ASP A 132 28.33 -6.50 2.37
N ASP A 133 27.71 -5.41 1.93
CA ASP A 133 28.31 -4.39 1.10
C ASP A 133 28.89 -3.27 2.00
N ARG A 134 30.22 -3.23 2.10
CA ARG A 134 30.94 -2.30 3.01
C ARG A 134 30.63 -0.82 2.74
N GLU A 135 30.35 -0.46 1.52
CA GLU A 135 30.02 0.92 1.13
C GLU A 135 28.58 1.27 1.48
N TRP A 136 27.68 0.29 1.43
CA TRP A 136 26.22 0.53 1.50
C TRP A 136 25.57 0.11 2.80
N ALA A 137 26.18 -0.76 3.59
CA ALA A 137 25.56 -1.35 4.78
C ALA A 137 25.04 -0.30 5.77
N ASP A 138 25.84 0.72 6.11
CA ASP A 138 25.45 1.76 7.06
C ASP A 138 24.36 2.67 6.48
N ARG A 139 24.49 3.05 5.22
CA ARG A 139 23.52 3.88 4.50
C ARG A 139 22.16 3.18 4.38
N ALA A 140 22.18 1.88 4.04
CA ALA A 140 20.99 1.07 3.94
C ALA A 140 20.28 0.88 5.29
N ARG A 141 21.05 0.67 6.38
CA ARG A 141 20.48 0.64 7.74
C ARG A 141 19.85 1.97 8.14
N ALA A 142 20.51 3.09 7.84
CA ALA A 142 19.97 4.41 8.12
C ALA A 142 18.67 4.69 7.33
N PHE A 143 18.62 4.28 6.07
CA PHE A 143 17.43 4.38 5.23
C PHE A 143 16.28 3.52 5.79
N SER A 144 16.55 2.24 6.09
CA SER A 144 15.54 1.32 6.64
C SER A 144 14.98 1.82 7.98
N ALA A 145 15.81 2.39 8.83
CA ALA A 145 15.39 2.94 10.12
C ALA A 145 14.42 4.12 9.99
N LYS A 146 14.52 4.90 8.90
CA LYS A 146 13.60 6.00 8.59
C LYS A 146 12.34 5.54 7.85
N SER A 147 12.32 4.31 7.32
CA SER A 147 11.19 3.81 6.53
C SER A 147 9.99 3.49 7.42
N LYS A 148 8.83 4.09 7.09
CA LYS A 148 7.55 3.95 7.81
C LYS A 148 6.41 3.65 6.86
N ASP A 149 5.45 2.86 7.33
CA ASP A 149 4.15 2.81 6.66
C ASP A 149 3.36 4.08 6.98
N ILE A 150 2.57 4.55 6.01
CA ILE A 150 1.75 5.76 6.17
C ILE A 150 0.83 5.69 7.39
N SER A 151 0.34 4.50 7.73
CA SER A 151 -0.55 4.32 8.90
C SER A 151 0.15 4.68 10.21
N GLN A 152 1.45 4.43 10.34
CA GLN A 152 2.23 4.79 11.53
C GLN A 152 2.28 6.32 11.70
N ILE A 153 2.54 7.04 10.60
CA ILE A 153 2.60 8.51 10.64
C ILE A 153 1.22 9.12 10.93
N LEU A 154 0.16 8.57 10.31
CA LEU A 154 -1.20 9.05 10.55
C LEU A 154 -1.67 8.80 11.98
N VAL A 155 -1.29 7.69 12.61
CA VAL A 155 -1.57 7.45 14.04
C VAL A 155 -0.86 8.47 14.92
N GLU A 156 0.42 8.75 14.64
CA GLU A 156 1.21 9.70 15.41
C GLU A 156 0.76 11.16 15.25
N CYS A 157 0.37 11.54 14.04
CA CYS A 157 -0.07 12.91 13.72
C CYS A 157 -1.53 13.17 14.09
N GLY A 158 -2.36 12.13 14.05
CA GLY A 158 -3.81 12.21 14.09
C GLY A 158 -4.41 12.35 12.69
N LEU A 159 -5.65 11.89 12.55
CA LEU A 159 -6.42 12.09 11.31
C LEU A 159 -7.02 13.50 11.27
N PRO A 160 -7.24 14.07 10.08
CA PRO A 160 -8.08 15.25 9.94
C PRO A 160 -9.52 14.96 10.39
N GLU A 161 -10.38 15.96 10.42
CA GLU A 161 -11.78 15.78 10.72
C GLU A 161 -12.42 14.75 9.76
N ILE A 162 -13.08 13.73 10.32
CA ILE A 162 -13.66 12.61 9.58
C ILE A 162 -15.17 12.60 9.77
N ALA A 163 -15.92 12.56 8.66
CA ALA A 163 -17.36 12.42 8.67
C ALA A 163 -17.79 11.02 9.12
N ALA A 164 -18.92 10.97 9.85
CA ALA A 164 -19.49 9.72 10.30
C ALA A 164 -20.01 8.86 9.13
N ARG A 165 -19.73 7.56 9.20
CA ARG A 165 -20.22 6.53 8.27
C ARG A 165 -21.14 5.55 9.00
N ALA A 166 -22.29 6.07 9.39
CA ALA A 166 -23.22 5.39 10.28
C ALA A 166 -23.68 4.02 9.75
N GLY A 167 -23.37 2.96 10.50
CA GLY A 167 -23.81 1.61 10.21
C GLY A 167 -23.03 0.88 9.12
N GLU A 168 -22.02 1.51 8.50
CA GLU A 168 -21.21 0.82 7.47
C GLU A 168 -20.39 -0.31 8.11
N ARG A 169 -20.57 -1.52 7.61
CA ARG A 169 -19.84 -2.72 8.06
C ARG A 169 -18.53 -2.81 7.30
N VAL A 170 -17.43 -2.74 8.00
CA VAL A 170 -16.07 -2.72 7.43
C VAL A 170 -15.25 -3.86 8.00
N THR A 171 -14.45 -4.52 7.18
CA THR A 171 -13.46 -5.50 7.63
C THR A 171 -12.07 -5.18 7.07
N TYR A 172 -11.03 -5.60 7.79
CA TYR A 172 -9.64 -5.35 7.40
C TYR A 172 -8.91 -6.65 7.07
N GLN A 173 -8.47 -6.77 5.82
CA GLN A 173 -7.57 -7.81 5.36
C GLN A 173 -6.12 -7.37 5.62
N ARG A 174 -5.47 -7.98 6.60
CA ARG A 174 -4.09 -7.66 6.99
C ARG A 174 -3.11 -8.07 5.89
N SER A 175 -2.24 -7.15 5.49
CA SER A 175 -1.16 -7.45 4.55
C SER A 175 -0.09 -8.31 5.21
N CYS A 176 0.22 -9.47 4.64
CA CYS A 176 1.24 -10.38 5.19
C CYS A 176 2.62 -9.73 5.31
N HIS A 177 3.01 -8.84 4.37
CA HIS A 177 4.27 -8.11 4.43
C HIS A 177 4.32 -7.11 5.59
N MET A 178 3.22 -6.38 5.84
CA MET A 178 3.13 -5.48 6.99
C MET A 178 3.19 -6.26 8.31
N THR A 179 2.42 -7.34 8.41
CA THR A 179 2.34 -8.16 9.62
C THR A 179 3.66 -8.88 9.93
N ASN A 180 4.25 -9.53 8.93
CA ASN A 180 5.38 -10.45 9.16
C ASN A 180 6.75 -9.77 9.06
N VAL A 181 6.91 -8.72 8.23
CA VAL A 181 8.18 -8.03 8.00
C VAL A 181 8.23 -6.72 8.77
N GLN A 182 7.32 -5.80 8.48
CA GLN A 182 7.32 -4.46 9.09
C GLN A 182 6.82 -4.45 10.52
N LYS A 183 6.08 -5.48 10.97
CA LYS A 183 5.41 -5.57 12.28
C LYS A 183 4.38 -4.45 12.53
N VAL A 184 3.86 -3.86 11.47
CA VAL A 184 2.78 -2.86 11.49
C VAL A 184 1.45 -3.61 11.47
N THR A 185 0.81 -3.75 12.63
CA THR A 185 -0.38 -4.59 12.79
C THR A 185 -1.55 -3.86 13.43
N GLN A 186 -1.30 -2.87 14.26
CA GLN A 186 -2.31 -2.15 15.04
C GLN A 186 -2.71 -0.83 14.38
N GLU A 187 -1.78 -0.13 13.77
CA GLU A 187 -1.97 1.22 13.26
C GLU A 187 -3.11 1.32 12.23
N PRO A 188 -3.23 0.42 11.24
CA PRO A 188 -4.40 0.44 10.35
C PRO A 188 -5.73 0.24 11.07
N VAL A 189 -5.75 -0.61 12.10
CA VAL A 189 -6.95 -0.88 12.91
C VAL A 189 -7.30 0.33 13.78
N GLU A 190 -6.31 0.98 14.36
CA GLU A 190 -6.49 2.22 15.15
C GLU A 190 -7.07 3.34 14.31
N LEU A 191 -6.58 3.51 13.07
CA LEU A 191 -7.12 4.51 12.15
C LEU A 191 -8.57 4.20 11.76
N LEU A 192 -8.89 2.95 11.47
CA LEU A 192 -10.26 2.55 11.15
C LEU A 192 -11.21 2.78 12.33
N LYS A 193 -10.78 2.50 13.56
CA LYS A 193 -11.59 2.76 14.79
C LYS A 193 -11.86 4.24 15.02
N GLN A 194 -11.07 5.15 14.45
CA GLN A 194 -11.30 6.59 14.54
C GLN A 194 -12.39 7.08 13.59
N VAL A 195 -12.82 6.27 12.60
CA VAL A 195 -13.92 6.64 11.69
C VAL A 195 -15.25 6.48 12.42
N PRO A 196 -16.00 7.58 12.67
CA PRO A 196 -17.20 7.50 13.50
C PRO A 196 -18.32 6.70 12.83
N GLY A 197 -18.98 5.87 13.61
CA GLY A 197 -20.20 5.17 13.19
C GLY A 197 -20.01 3.90 12.38
N ILE A 198 -18.78 3.51 12.02
CA ILE A 198 -18.55 2.22 11.37
C ILE A 198 -18.74 1.05 12.36
N GLN A 199 -19.02 -0.10 11.80
CA GLN A 199 -18.93 -1.39 12.48
C GLN A 199 -17.72 -2.14 11.95
N LEU A 200 -16.58 -2.05 12.66
CA LEU A 200 -15.37 -2.77 12.29
C LEU A 200 -15.51 -4.23 12.73
N ILE A 201 -15.65 -5.13 11.78
CA ILE A 201 -15.80 -6.58 11.98
C ILE A 201 -14.45 -7.24 11.80
N GLU A 202 -13.96 -7.92 12.82
CA GLU A 202 -12.72 -8.69 12.69
C GLU A 202 -12.96 -9.92 11.82
N MET A 203 -12.13 -10.06 10.80
CA MET A 203 -12.16 -11.23 9.92
C MET A 203 -11.40 -12.38 10.57
N ASP A 204 -12.00 -13.55 10.63
CA ASP A 204 -11.26 -14.75 10.97
C ASP A 204 -10.13 -14.98 9.94
N GLN A 205 -8.95 -15.43 10.39
CA GLN A 205 -7.76 -15.54 9.53
C GLN A 205 -7.43 -14.25 8.76
N ALA A 206 -7.59 -13.07 9.41
CA ALA A 206 -7.36 -11.77 8.78
C ALA A 206 -5.96 -11.64 8.15
N GLU A 207 -4.94 -12.26 8.75
CA GLU A 207 -3.54 -12.29 8.31
C GLU A 207 -3.20 -13.38 7.28
N MET A 208 -4.12 -14.31 7.00
CA MET A 208 -3.94 -15.29 5.93
C MET A 208 -3.72 -14.60 4.59
N CYS A 209 -2.76 -15.10 3.79
CA CYS A 209 -2.48 -14.54 2.47
C CYS A 209 -3.72 -14.50 1.59
N CYS A 210 -3.86 -13.44 0.80
CA CYS A 210 -4.93 -13.30 -0.20
C CYS A 210 -4.67 -14.09 -1.49
N GLY A 211 -3.48 -14.70 -1.63
CA GLY A 211 -3.07 -15.44 -2.83
C GLY A 211 -2.26 -14.61 -3.84
N SER A 212 -2.13 -13.29 -3.68
CA SER A 212 -1.37 -12.44 -4.61
C SER A 212 0.13 -12.73 -4.61
N ALA A 213 0.78 -12.69 -3.45
CA ALA A 213 2.19 -13.02 -3.21
C ALA A 213 3.16 -12.56 -4.32
N GLY A 214 3.27 -11.26 -4.54
CA GLY A 214 4.08 -10.69 -5.60
C GLY A 214 3.49 -10.98 -6.98
N ILE A 215 4.14 -11.85 -7.74
CA ILE A 215 3.67 -12.33 -9.06
C ILE A 215 3.14 -13.77 -9.01
N TYR A 216 3.01 -14.36 -7.81
CA TYR A 216 2.59 -15.76 -7.67
C TYR A 216 1.22 -16.02 -8.28
N ASN A 217 0.28 -15.09 -8.13
CA ASN A 217 -1.05 -15.18 -8.74
C ASN A 217 -1.05 -15.17 -10.28
N ILE A 218 0.02 -14.71 -10.91
CA ILE A 218 0.19 -14.77 -12.37
C ILE A 218 0.81 -16.10 -12.77
N LEU A 219 1.87 -16.54 -12.05
CA LEU A 219 2.64 -17.75 -12.40
C LEU A 219 1.96 -19.03 -11.95
N ASN A 220 1.24 -19.00 -10.82
CA ASN A 220 0.60 -20.15 -10.18
C ASN A 220 -0.90 -19.87 -9.95
N TYR A 221 -1.59 -19.49 -11.02
CA TYR A 221 -2.96 -19.00 -10.98
C TYR A 221 -3.91 -19.92 -10.21
N ASP A 222 -3.95 -21.20 -10.53
CA ASP A 222 -4.89 -22.15 -9.92
C ASP A 222 -4.70 -22.28 -8.40
N SER A 223 -3.45 -22.37 -7.95
CA SER A 223 -3.12 -22.41 -6.52
C SER A 223 -3.45 -21.07 -5.82
N SER A 224 -3.19 -19.96 -6.50
CA SER A 224 -3.57 -18.63 -6.00
C SER A 224 -5.08 -18.50 -5.82
N MET A 225 -5.87 -19.03 -6.78
CA MET A 225 -7.33 -19.00 -6.69
C MET A 225 -7.86 -19.86 -5.54
N GLN A 226 -7.25 -21.01 -5.23
CA GLN A 226 -7.63 -21.80 -4.06
C GLN A 226 -7.39 -21.04 -2.74
N ILE A 227 -6.28 -20.31 -2.65
CA ILE A 227 -6.00 -19.44 -1.50
C ILE A 227 -7.03 -18.31 -1.41
N LEU A 228 -7.36 -17.68 -2.54
CA LEU A 228 -8.36 -16.63 -2.62
C LEU A 228 -9.75 -17.13 -2.22
N ASP A 229 -10.16 -18.29 -2.72
CA ASP A 229 -11.47 -18.89 -2.43
C ASP A 229 -11.61 -19.15 -0.91
N GLU A 230 -10.55 -19.61 -0.23
CA GLU A 230 -10.54 -19.75 1.22
C GLU A 230 -10.63 -18.39 1.92
N LYS A 231 -9.84 -17.40 1.47
CA LYS A 231 -9.90 -16.03 2.00
C LYS A 231 -11.28 -15.41 1.84
N MET A 232 -11.95 -15.64 0.72
CA MET A 232 -13.31 -15.15 0.47
C MET A 232 -14.37 -15.78 1.36
N LYS A 233 -14.20 -17.02 1.85
CA LYS A 233 -15.09 -17.61 2.88
C LYS A 233 -15.05 -16.79 4.16
N HIS A 234 -13.85 -16.49 4.66
CA HIS A 234 -13.68 -15.67 5.87
C HIS A 234 -14.20 -14.24 5.67
N THR A 235 -13.97 -13.68 4.48
CA THR A 235 -14.46 -12.35 4.10
C THR A 235 -15.99 -12.29 4.11
N LYS A 236 -16.65 -13.24 3.45
CA LYS A 236 -18.14 -13.30 3.40
C LYS A 236 -18.75 -13.47 4.78
N ALA A 237 -18.11 -14.24 5.66
CA ALA A 237 -18.59 -14.45 7.03
C ALA A 237 -18.65 -13.16 7.87
N THR A 238 -17.93 -12.12 7.49
CA THR A 238 -18.02 -10.81 8.15
C THR A 238 -19.27 -10.02 7.79
N GLU A 239 -19.93 -10.36 6.68
CA GLU A 239 -21.03 -9.58 6.07
C GLU A 239 -20.66 -8.09 5.88
N ALA A 240 -19.38 -7.78 5.71
CA ALA A 240 -18.92 -6.41 5.52
C ALA A 240 -19.26 -5.92 4.12
N ALA A 241 -19.68 -4.66 4.02
CA ALA A 241 -19.86 -3.97 2.75
C ALA A 241 -18.53 -3.46 2.15
N VAL A 242 -17.53 -3.27 3.03
CA VAL A 242 -16.22 -2.75 2.61
C VAL A 242 -15.11 -3.62 3.18
N ILE A 243 -14.21 -4.06 2.31
CA ILE A 243 -12.95 -4.73 2.67
C ILE A 243 -11.83 -3.73 2.52
N ILE A 244 -11.10 -3.47 3.59
CA ILE A 244 -9.92 -2.60 3.58
C ILE A 244 -8.65 -3.43 3.46
N THR A 245 -7.71 -2.96 2.66
CA THR A 245 -6.34 -3.51 2.57
C THR A 245 -5.31 -2.39 2.41
N THR A 246 -4.04 -2.71 2.57
CA THR A 246 -2.91 -1.76 2.56
C THR A 246 -1.84 -2.14 1.54
N ASN A 247 -2.20 -2.93 0.53
CA ASN A 247 -1.24 -3.39 -0.47
C ASN A 247 -1.92 -3.55 -1.85
N PRO A 248 -1.35 -3.02 -2.94
CA PRO A 248 -1.99 -3.05 -4.27
C PRO A 248 -2.27 -4.46 -4.78
N GLY A 249 -1.36 -5.41 -4.56
CA GLY A 249 -1.59 -6.81 -4.94
C GLY A 249 -2.75 -7.44 -4.18
N CYS A 250 -2.88 -7.15 -2.87
CA CYS A 250 -4.01 -7.61 -2.07
C CYS A 250 -5.31 -6.93 -2.54
N LEU A 251 -5.27 -5.63 -2.85
CA LEU A 251 -6.43 -4.89 -3.34
C LEU A 251 -7.00 -5.50 -4.63
N LEU A 252 -6.14 -5.76 -5.61
CA LEU A 252 -6.54 -6.44 -6.86
C LEU A 252 -7.09 -7.85 -6.58
N GLN A 253 -6.43 -8.60 -5.71
CA GLN A 253 -6.84 -9.96 -5.39
C GLN A 253 -8.21 -10.00 -4.70
N MET A 254 -8.49 -9.08 -3.77
CA MET A 254 -9.80 -8.98 -3.13
C MET A 254 -10.87 -8.51 -4.11
N LYS A 255 -10.58 -7.56 -5.01
CA LYS A 255 -11.48 -7.17 -6.12
C LYS A 255 -11.81 -8.36 -7.00
N LEU A 256 -10.81 -9.18 -7.36
CA LEU A 256 -11.03 -10.41 -8.13
C LEU A 256 -11.91 -11.41 -7.37
N GLY A 257 -11.70 -11.58 -6.07
CA GLY A 257 -12.53 -12.45 -5.24
C GLY A 257 -14.00 -11.99 -5.20
N ILE A 258 -14.23 -10.69 -5.02
CA ILE A 258 -15.57 -10.09 -5.04
C ILE A 258 -16.28 -10.33 -6.39
N ASP A 259 -15.58 -10.12 -7.50
CA ASP A 259 -16.10 -10.32 -8.85
C ASP A 259 -16.45 -11.81 -9.11
N ARG A 260 -15.54 -12.71 -8.79
CA ARG A 260 -15.73 -14.17 -8.94
C ARG A 260 -16.91 -14.71 -8.14
N GLU A 261 -17.18 -14.14 -6.97
CA GLU A 261 -18.29 -14.52 -6.09
C GLU A 261 -19.61 -13.80 -6.46
N GLY A 262 -19.61 -12.90 -7.45
CA GLY A 262 -20.78 -12.13 -7.85
C GLY A 262 -21.24 -11.09 -6.81
N LEU A 263 -20.33 -10.60 -5.97
CA LEU A 263 -20.63 -9.70 -4.84
C LEU A 263 -20.43 -8.21 -5.16
N THR A 264 -20.18 -7.85 -6.39
CA THR A 264 -19.85 -6.47 -6.80
C THR A 264 -20.93 -5.43 -6.48
N GLN A 265 -22.19 -5.84 -6.29
CA GLN A 265 -23.29 -4.96 -5.90
C GLN A 265 -23.42 -4.75 -4.37
N SER A 266 -22.82 -5.62 -3.57
CA SER A 266 -22.96 -5.61 -2.11
C SER A 266 -21.67 -5.39 -1.33
N MET A 267 -20.52 -5.53 -2.01
CA MET A 267 -19.22 -5.48 -1.37
C MET A 267 -18.21 -4.77 -2.28
N ARG A 268 -17.35 -3.94 -1.70
CA ARG A 268 -16.24 -3.29 -2.40
C ARG A 268 -14.93 -3.47 -1.65
N ALA A 269 -13.82 -3.53 -2.35
CA ALA A 269 -12.48 -3.52 -1.75
C ALA A 269 -11.83 -2.15 -1.99
N LEU A 270 -11.30 -1.54 -0.93
CA LEU A 270 -10.62 -0.25 -0.95
C LEU A 270 -9.25 -0.35 -0.29
N HIS A 271 -8.36 0.51 -0.74
CA HIS A 271 -7.15 0.78 0.02
C HIS A 271 -7.48 1.60 1.28
N LEU A 272 -6.75 1.39 2.38
CA LEU A 272 -6.94 2.13 3.62
C LEU A 272 -7.01 3.66 3.38
N ILE A 273 -6.10 4.17 2.56
CA ILE A 273 -6.03 5.60 2.26
C ILE A 273 -7.23 6.10 1.46
N GLU A 274 -7.74 5.30 0.50
CA GLU A 274 -8.98 5.64 -0.20
C GLU A 274 -10.14 5.80 0.79
N TYR A 275 -10.28 4.84 1.69
CA TYR A 275 -11.35 4.83 2.68
C TYR A 275 -11.26 6.03 3.65
N LEU A 276 -10.07 6.32 4.18
CA LEU A 276 -9.86 7.43 5.10
C LEU A 276 -10.03 8.79 4.38
N ALA A 277 -9.56 8.92 3.16
CA ALA A 277 -9.74 10.13 2.35
C ALA A 277 -11.22 10.37 2.02
N GLU A 278 -11.96 9.33 1.58
CA GLU A 278 -13.40 9.42 1.40
C GLU A 278 -14.12 9.86 2.69
N ALA A 279 -13.71 9.37 3.86
CA ALA A 279 -14.30 9.73 5.14
C ALA A 279 -13.95 11.17 5.56
N ALA A 280 -12.77 11.66 5.18
CA ALA A 280 -12.31 13.02 5.42
C ALA A 280 -12.80 14.04 4.37
N GLY A 281 -13.53 13.60 3.33
CA GLY A 281 -13.97 14.49 2.24
C GLY A 281 -12.81 15.01 1.39
N ILE A 282 -11.71 14.24 1.27
CA ILE A 282 -10.52 14.60 0.50
C ILE A 282 -10.62 13.92 -0.87
N ASP A 283 -10.67 14.71 -1.92
CA ASP A 283 -10.65 14.27 -3.31
C ASP A 283 -9.24 14.35 -3.90
N TYR A 284 -8.94 13.53 -4.93
CA TYR A 284 -7.64 13.55 -5.61
C TYR A 284 -7.64 14.46 -6.84
#